data_9e9ccc48bfbea1e216255ffab428566c
#
_entry.id   9e9ccc48bfbea1e216255ffab428566c
#
_cell.length_a   1.000
_cell.length_b   1.000
_cell.length_c   1.000
_cell.angle_alpha   90.00
_cell.angle_beta   90.00
_cell.angle_gamma   90.00
#
_symmetry.space_group_name_H-M   'P 1'
#
loop_
_entity.id
_entity.type
_entity.pdbx_description
1 polymer ?
#
loop_
_entity_poly.entity_id
_entity_poly.type
_entity_poly.pdbx_seq_one_letter_code
_entity_poly.pdbx_strand_id
1 'polypeptide(L)'
;GEDLAQTSDIVTDALTAFGMSAKETNRFVDVLAKTANNSNTNVGMLGESFQYVAPVAGALKYNVEDISTALGLMANSGVKASMSGTSLRSWLSRMADPTDKVEAAMKKLGISLTNSDGSMKDFKTVMQDTRKGFSGLSEAQKSQYASTIAGKQGMSGLLAIVNSSDGDFEKLSNSIYDADGACKKMYDTAQDNLQGQLTILKSTLESIGISLGERMTPYVKNATEWLQKLAEKFNSLSDKQKDMIIKIALAAAAMGPFLLIFGKATTHIGKTVTNVGKFGKAIRNAGGFMKLLK
;
A
#
# COMPACT_ATOMS: atom_id res chain seq x y z
N GLY A 1 0.56 -1.55 7.20
CA GLY A 1 0.15 -2.43 6.24
C GLY A 1 -0.29 -1.92 4.87
N GLU A 2 -0.19 -0.65 4.55
CA GLU A 2 -0.47 -0.16 3.19
C GLU A 2 0.74 -0.45 2.27
N ASP A 3 0.49 -0.65 0.98
CA ASP A 3 1.55 -0.81 -0.02
C ASP A 3 2.33 0.51 -0.19
N LEU A 4 3.67 0.42 -0.16
CA LEU A 4 4.55 1.59 -0.21
C LEU A 4 4.44 2.33 -1.55
N ALA A 5 4.35 1.62 -2.68
CA ALA A 5 4.26 2.23 -3.99
C ALA A 5 2.93 2.97 -4.13
N GLN A 6 1.82 2.33 -3.77
CA GLN A 6 0.50 2.95 -3.79
C GLN A 6 0.41 4.17 -2.86
N THR A 7 0.98 4.08 -1.65
CA THR A 7 0.99 5.20 -0.71
C THR A 7 1.82 6.37 -1.24
N SER A 8 2.96 6.09 -1.87
CA SER A 8 3.81 7.11 -2.50
C SER A 8 3.08 7.84 -3.63
N ASP A 9 2.38 7.11 -4.49
CA ASP A 9 1.58 7.68 -5.59
C ASP A 9 0.47 8.59 -5.05
N ILE A 10 -0.29 8.12 -4.05
CA ILE A 10 -1.35 8.91 -3.37
C ILE A 10 -0.78 10.24 -2.84
N VAL A 11 0.35 10.18 -2.14
CA VAL A 11 0.99 11.37 -1.56
C VAL A 11 1.45 12.33 -2.65
N THR A 12 2.12 11.83 -3.68
CA THR A 12 2.65 12.65 -4.79
C THR A 12 1.53 13.33 -5.59
N ASP A 13 0.47 12.58 -5.90
CA ASP A 13 -0.69 13.10 -6.62
C ASP A 13 -1.42 14.18 -5.83
N ALA A 14 -1.63 13.95 -4.54
CA ALA A 14 -2.29 14.92 -3.67
C ALA A 14 -1.45 16.20 -3.48
N LEU A 15 -0.14 16.08 -3.23
CA LEU A 15 0.77 17.24 -3.14
C LEU A 15 0.68 18.09 -4.41
N THR A 16 0.75 17.44 -5.58
CA THR A 16 0.63 18.12 -6.88
C THR A 16 -0.71 18.83 -7.04
N ALA A 17 -1.81 18.16 -6.69
CA ALA A 17 -3.16 18.71 -6.82
C ALA A 17 -3.40 19.91 -5.89
N PHE A 18 -2.87 19.90 -4.68
CA PHE A 18 -2.91 21.02 -3.74
C PHE A 18 -1.89 22.11 -4.03
N GLY A 19 -0.98 21.91 -4.99
CA GLY A 19 0.14 22.82 -5.26
C GLY A 19 1.15 22.88 -4.11
N MET A 20 1.24 21.82 -3.31
CA MET A 20 2.19 21.70 -2.21
C MET A 20 3.56 21.28 -2.75
N SER A 21 4.61 21.77 -2.12
CA SER A 21 5.99 21.38 -2.47
C SER A 21 6.39 20.05 -1.81
N ALA A 22 7.43 19.37 -2.33
CA ALA A 22 7.97 18.16 -1.73
C ALA A 22 8.43 18.36 -0.26
N LYS A 23 8.74 19.61 0.15
CA LYS A 23 9.10 19.92 1.54
C LYS A 23 7.92 19.79 2.51
N GLU A 24 6.71 19.85 1.99
CA GLU A 24 5.47 19.74 2.77
C GLU A 24 4.93 18.29 2.86
N THR A 25 5.67 17.32 2.30
CA THR A 25 5.29 15.90 2.36
C THR A 25 5.04 15.44 3.79
N ASN A 26 5.91 15.79 4.74
CA ASN A 26 5.74 15.41 6.14
C ASN A 26 4.44 15.96 6.73
N ARG A 27 4.12 17.25 6.47
CA ARG A 27 2.85 17.85 6.90
C ARG A 27 1.65 17.09 6.33
N PHE A 28 1.68 16.75 5.04
CA PHE A 28 0.59 16.01 4.39
C PHE A 28 0.40 14.62 5.01
N VAL A 29 1.48 13.84 5.16
CA VAL A 29 1.37 12.48 5.75
C VAL A 29 1.01 12.51 7.23
N ASP A 30 1.42 13.54 7.98
CA ASP A 30 1.02 13.74 9.36
C ASP A 30 -0.48 14.03 9.48
N VAL A 31 -1.02 14.87 8.59
CA VAL A 31 -2.47 15.14 8.49
C VAL A 31 -3.25 13.86 8.15
N LEU A 32 -2.76 13.05 7.20
CA LEU A 32 -3.40 11.75 6.89
C LEU A 32 -3.40 10.82 8.10
N ALA A 33 -2.27 10.65 8.76
CA ALA A 33 -2.12 9.79 9.92
C ALA A 33 -3.01 10.27 11.08
N LYS A 34 -3.05 11.57 11.32
CA LYS A 34 -3.89 12.17 12.38
C LYS A 34 -5.37 11.99 12.09
N THR A 35 -5.79 12.18 10.84
CA THR A 35 -7.17 11.97 10.40
C THR A 35 -7.58 10.51 10.56
N ALA A 36 -6.75 9.57 10.11
CA ALA A 36 -6.98 8.14 10.25
C ALA A 36 -7.12 7.70 11.73
N ASN A 37 -6.29 8.28 12.61
CA ASN A 37 -6.33 7.95 14.04
C ASN A 37 -7.51 8.56 14.80
N ASN A 38 -8.16 9.60 14.27
CA ASN A 38 -9.21 10.34 14.95
C ASN A 38 -10.60 10.22 14.28
N SER A 39 -10.69 9.41 13.20
CA SER A 39 -11.95 9.16 12.49
C SER A 39 -12.05 7.72 12.01
N ASN A 40 -13.24 7.31 11.59
CA ASN A 40 -13.51 5.92 11.18
C ASN A 40 -13.06 5.66 9.75
N THR A 41 -11.76 5.83 9.48
CA THR A 41 -11.13 5.62 8.16
C THR A 41 -9.70 5.10 8.33
N ASN A 42 -8.99 4.88 7.22
CA ASN A 42 -7.56 4.58 7.19
C ASN A 42 -6.86 5.41 6.11
N VAL A 43 -5.53 5.32 6.04
CA VAL A 43 -4.71 6.09 5.09
C VAL A 43 -5.06 5.77 3.64
N GLY A 44 -5.27 4.48 3.29
CA GLY A 44 -5.66 4.06 1.95
C GLY A 44 -7.01 4.63 1.51
N MET A 45 -8.03 4.56 2.38
CA MET A 45 -9.35 5.16 2.11
C MET A 45 -9.28 6.68 1.97
N LEU A 46 -8.45 7.37 2.77
CA LEU A 46 -8.22 8.80 2.62
C LEU A 46 -7.53 9.10 1.28
N GLY A 47 -6.55 8.29 0.89
CA GLY A 47 -5.89 8.39 -0.40
C GLY A 47 -6.88 8.32 -1.56
N GLU A 48 -7.76 7.31 -1.57
CA GLU A 48 -8.84 7.24 -2.55
C GLU A 48 -9.73 8.49 -2.56
N SER A 49 -10.06 9.03 -1.37
CA SER A 49 -10.85 10.26 -1.28
C SER A 49 -10.14 11.44 -1.91
N PHE A 50 -8.84 11.60 -1.64
CA PHE A 50 -8.03 12.69 -2.19
C PHE A 50 -7.91 12.65 -3.71
N GLN A 51 -7.81 11.47 -4.32
CA GLN A 51 -7.79 11.34 -5.79
C GLN A 51 -8.96 12.05 -6.46
N TYR A 52 -10.13 12.07 -5.82
CA TYR A 52 -11.33 12.71 -6.36
C TYR A 52 -11.45 14.20 -5.99
N VAL A 53 -11.10 14.57 -4.77
CA VAL A 53 -11.37 15.92 -4.26
C VAL A 53 -10.20 16.89 -4.41
N ALA A 54 -8.96 16.42 -4.35
CA ALA A 54 -7.77 17.27 -4.31
C ALA A 54 -7.65 18.24 -5.49
N PRO A 55 -7.95 17.86 -6.75
CA PRO A 55 -7.88 18.81 -7.87
C PRO A 55 -8.80 20.01 -7.70
N VAL A 56 -10.04 19.81 -7.19
CA VAL A 56 -11.00 20.89 -6.98
C VAL A 56 -10.63 21.70 -5.73
N ALA A 57 -10.27 21.03 -4.64
CA ALA A 57 -9.87 21.69 -3.41
C ALA A 57 -8.61 22.56 -3.60
N GLY A 58 -7.62 22.05 -4.32
CA GLY A 58 -6.41 22.79 -4.68
C GLY A 58 -6.68 24.00 -5.59
N ALA A 59 -7.57 23.86 -6.58
CA ALA A 59 -8.00 24.97 -7.41
C ALA A 59 -8.69 26.10 -6.60
N LEU A 60 -9.45 25.73 -5.57
CA LEU A 60 -10.10 26.65 -4.63
C LEU A 60 -9.17 27.16 -3.52
N LYS A 61 -7.89 26.74 -3.52
CA LYS A 61 -6.87 27.11 -2.52
C LYS A 61 -7.22 26.68 -1.09
N TYR A 62 -8.02 25.65 -0.92
CA TYR A 62 -8.29 25.07 0.40
C TYR A 62 -7.09 24.27 0.90
N ASN A 63 -6.86 24.31 2.20
CA ASN A 63 -5.76 23.55 2.82
C ASN A 63 -6.13 22.09 3.03
N VAL A 64 -5.11 21.26 3.22
CA VAL A 64 -5.27 19.82 3.40
C VAL A 64 -5.96 19.48 4.71
N GLU A 65 -5.76 20.27 5.76
CA GLU A 65 -6.34 20.09 7.10
C GLU A 65 -7.86 20.19 7.07
N ASP A 66 -8.40 21.19 6.40
CA ASP A 66 -9.85 21.41 6.29
C ASP A 66 -10.51 20.31 5.45
N ILE A 67 -9.89 19.93 4.34
CA ILE A 67 -10.38 18.84 3.50
C ILE A 67 -10.35 17.51 4.28
N SER A 68 -9.26 17.25 5.01
CA SER A 68 -9.16 16.06 5.87
C SER A 68 -10.19 16.05 6.98
N THR A 69 -10.49 17.20 7.57
CA THR A 69 -11.57 17.34 8.56
C THR A 69 -12.93 16.96 7.96
N ALA A 70 -13.25 17.45 6.77
CA ALA A 70 -14.48 17.09 6.07
C ALA A 70 -14.55 15.58 5.79
N LEU A 71 -13.48 15.01 5.24
CA LEU A 71 -13.41 13.59 4.93
C LEU A 71 -13.53 12.72 6.19
N GLY A 72 -12.90 13.13 7.30
CA GLY A 72 -13.00 12.44 8.58
C GLY A 72 -14.42 12.47 9.17
N LEU A 73 -15.11 13.61 9.11
CA LEU A 73 -16.53 13.72 9.53
C LEU A 73 -17.45 12.84 8.66
N MET A 74 -17.23 12.83 7.35
CA MET A 74 -17.94 11.95 6.43
C MET A 74 -17.70 10.47 6.77
N ALA A 75 -16.45 10.11 7.06
CA ALA A 75 -16.06 8.75 7.41
C ALA A 75 -16.72 8.27 8.72
N ASN A 76 -16.86 9.14 9.71
CA ASN A 76 -17.55 8.83 10.96
C ASN A 76 -19.06 8.53 10.74
N SER A 77 -19.62 9.07 9.67
CA SER A 77 -21.01 8.80 9.24
C SER A 77 -21.11 7.68 8.20
N GLY A 78 -20.02 6.95 7.93
CA GLY A 78 -20.00 5.82 6.98
C GLY A 78 -19.75 6.19 5.53
N VAL A 79 -19.56 7.48 5.18
CA VAL A 79 -19.22 7.94 3.81
C VAL A 79 -17.70 7.97 3.69
N LYS A 80 -17.10 6.97 3.02
CA LYS A 80 -15.65 6.73 3.02
C LYS A 80 -15.09 6.57 1.60
N ALA A 81 -13.78 6.58 1.49
CA ALA A 81 -13.03 6.28 0.29
C ALA A 81 -13.49 7.11 -0.92
N SER A 82 -13.61 6.53 -2.09
CA SER A 82 -14.05 7.20 -3.32
C SER A 82 -15.41 7.90 -3.17
N MET A 83 -16.30 7.37 -2.31
CA MET A 83 -17.61 7.99 -2.07
C MET A 83 -17.48 9.34 -1.37
N SER A 84 -16.63 9.47 -0.35
CA SER A 84 -16.41 10.75 0.35
C SER A 84 -15.73 11.77 -0.56
N GLY A 85 -14.70 11.34 -1.30
CA GLY A 85 -14.02 12.21 -2.27
C GLY A 85 -14.95 12.73 -3.36
N THR A 86 -15.76 11.84 -3.96
CA THR A 86 -16.76 12.22 -4.97
C THR A 86 -17.83 13.13 -4.40
N SER A 87 -18.29 12.85 -3.18
CA SER A 87 -19.31 13.65 -2.50
C SER A 87 -18.80 15.06 -2.23
N LEU A 88 -17.60 15.18 -1.67
CA LEU A 88 -17.00 16.47 -1.37
C LEU A 88 -16.68 17.26 -2.65
N ARG A 89 -16.12 16.60 -3.67
CA ARG A 89 -15.89 17.21 -4.99
C ARG A 89 -17.19 17.79 -5.58
N SER A 90 -18.28 17.00 -5.54
CA SER A 90 -19.58 17.45 -6.06
C SER A 90 -20.07 18.69 -5.32
N TRP A 91 -19.97 18.71 -4.01
CA TRP A 91 -20.34 19.86 -3.19
C TRP A 91 -19.50 21.09 -3.52
N LEU A 92 -18.17 20.99 -3.50
CA LEU A 92 -17.25 22.09 -3.80
C LEU A 92 -17.45 22.65 -5.21
N SER A 93 -17.54 21.78 -6.22
CA SER A 93 -17.73 22.21 -7.61
C SER A 93 -19.04 22.98 -7.82
N ARG A 94 -20.13 22.53 -7.17
CA ARG A 94 -21.43 23.16 -7.29
C ARG A 94 -21.52 24.48 -6.54
N MET A 95 -20.77 24.67 -5.49
CA MET A 95 -20.68 25.96 -4.80
C MET A 95 -19.76 26.93 -5.53
N ALA A 96 -18.73 26.45 -6.22
CA ALA A 96 -17.79 27.28 -6.97
C ALA A 96 -18.38 27.79 -8.29
N ASP A 97 -19.26 26.98 -8.92
CA ASP A 97 -20.02 27.36 -10.13
C ASP A 97 -21.51 27.04 -9.92
N PRO A 98 -22.22 27.91 -9.14
CA PRO A 98 -23.59 27.65 -8.74
C PRO A 98 -24.57 27.95 -9.86
N THR A 99 -25.55 27.05 -10.04
CA THR A 99 -26.76 27.38 -10.79
C THR A 99 -27.64 28.35 -9.97
N ASP A 100 -28.60 29.07 -10.60
CA ASP A 100 -29.51 29.96 -9.91
C ASP A 100 -30.18 29.36 -8.68
N LYS A 101 -30.52 28.04 -8.76
CA LYS A 101 -31.12 27.29 -7.63
C LYS A 101 -30.15 27.07 -6.49
N VAL A 102 -28.89 26.78 -6.80
CA VAL A 102 -27.84 26.60 -5.80
C VAL A 102 -27.51 27.92 -5.14
N GLU A 103 -27.34 28.98 -5.93
CA GLU A 103 -27.06 30.32 -5.42
C GLU A 103 -28.19 30.83 -4.49
N ALA A 104 -29.43 30.67 -4.90
CA ALA A 104 -30.60 31.04 -4.08
C ALA A 104 -30.65 30.24 -2.76
N ALA A 105 -30.30 28.94 -2.80
CA ALA A 105 -30.24 28.10 -1.61
C ALA A 105 -29.08 28.52 -0.68
N MET A 106 -27.89 28.77 -1.21
CA MET A 106 -26.74 29.26 -0.45
C MET A 106 -27.05 30.61 0.21
N LYS A 107 -27.58 31.54 -0.53
CA LYS A 107 -27.98 32.86 -0.01
C LYS A 107 -29.01 32.76 1.10
N LYS A 108 -30.03 31.92 0.95
CA LYS A 108 -31.04 31.68 1.97
C LYS A 108 -30.49 31.09 3.26
N LEU A 109 -29.44 30.25 3.17
CA LEU A 109 -28.79 29.59 4.31
C LEU A 109 -27.61 30.41 4.85
N GLY A 110 -27.27 31.56 4.26
CA GLY A 110 -26.11 32.35 4.67
C GLY A 110 -24.77 31.73 4.34
N ILE A 111 -24.71 30.84 3.33
CA ILE A 111 -23.50 30.17 2.88
C ILE A 111 -22.83 30.97 1.78
N SER A 112 -21.56 31.29 1.92
CA SER A 112 -20.73 31.94 0.91
C SER A 112 -19.33 31.40 0.91
N LEU A 113 -18.72 31.25 -0.27
CA LEU A 113 -17.30 30.89 -0.43
C LEU A 113 -16.38 32.10 -0.27
N THR A 114 -16.91 33.32 -0.32
CA THR A 114 -16.14 34.56 -0.27
C THR A 114 -16.50 35.40 0.94
N ASN A 115 -15.54 36.13 1.41
CA ASN A 115 -15.70 37.21 2.38
C ASN A 115 -16.33 38.46 1.70
N SER A 116 -16.70 39.47 2.48
CA SER A 116 -17.24 40.71 1.97
C SER A 116 -16.26 41.53 1.11
N ASP A 117 -14.97 41.30 1.23
CA ASP A 117 -13.90 41.88 0.44
C ASP A 117 -13.60 41.12 -0.87
N GLY A 118 -14.32 40.04 -1.13
CA GLY A 118 -14.14 39.17 -2.31
C GLY A 118 -13.05 38.10 -2.15
N SER A 119 -12.31 38.06 -1.05
CA SER A 119 -11.34 36.99 -0.78
C SER A 119 -12.04 35.68 -0.50
N MET A 120 -11.39 34.56 -0.83
CA MET A 120 -11.89 33.21 -0.48
C MET A 120 -11.86 33.00 1.04
N LYS A 121 -12.94 32.43 1.58
CA LYS A 121 -12.95 31.90 2.95
C LYS A 121 -12.14 30.62 3.01
N ASP A 122 -11.55 30.33 4.18
CA ASP A 122 -11.06 28.97 4.45
C ASP A 122 -12.23 27.97 4.48
N PHE A 123 -11.93 26.71 4.18
CA PHE A 123 -13.00 25.71 4.07
C PHE A 123 -13.61 25.35 5.43
N LYS A 124 -12.85 25.49 6.52
CA LYS A 124 -13.37 25.35 7.89
C LYS A 124 -14.51 26.34 8.14
N THR A 125 -14.32 27.60 7.79
CA THR A 125 -15.36 28.64 7.90
C THR A 125 -16.57 28.33 7.01
N VAL A 126 -16.35 27.88 5.77
CA VAL A 126 -17.45 27.46 4.88
C VAL A 126 -18.25 26.30 5.48
N MET A 127 -17.58 25.31 6.05
CA MET A 127 -18.24 24.20 6.76
C MET A 127 -19.04 24.69 7.96
N GLN A 128 -18.50 25.61 8.76
CA GLN A 128 -19.19 26.19 9.92
C GLN A 128 -20.41 27.00 9.50
N ASP A 129 -20.31 27.88 8.50
CA ASP A 129 -21.43 28.62 7.95
C ASP A 129 -22.52 27.69 7.44
N THR A 130 -22.12 26.61 6.74
CA THR A 130 -23.04 25.59 6.23
C THR A 130 -23.78 24.90 7.38
N ARG A 131 -23.06 24.44 8.41
CA ARG A 131 -23.65 23.79 9.61
C ARG A 131 -24.63 24.73 10.28
N LYS A 132 -24.27 26.01 10.45
CA LYS A 132 -25.14 27.04 11.04
C LYS A 132 -26.39 27.26 10.18
N GLY A 133 -26.26 27.35 8.86
CA GLY A 133 -27.40 27.50 7.96
C GLY A 133 -28.38 26.34 8.00
N PHE A 134 -27.88 25.13 8.30
CA PHE A 134 -28.69 23.90 8.41
C PHE A 134 -29.29 23.67 9.81
N SER A 135 -28.78 24.30 10.85
CA SER A 135 -29.12 23.99 12.26
C SER A 135 -30.61 24.14 12.63
N GLY A 136 -31.32 25.03 11.96
CA GLY A 136 -32.76 25.26 12.23
C GLY A 136 -33.73 24.53 11.30
N LEU A 137 -33.22 23.66 10.41
CA LEU A 137 -34.00 22.99 9.38
C LEU A 137 -34.57 21.66 9.87
N SER A 138 -35.80 21.34 9.39
CA SER A 138 -36.33 19.98 9.53
C SER A 138 -35.52 18.99 8.66
N GLU A 139 -35.58 17.69 8.96
CA GLU A 139 -34.85 16.65 8.19
C GLU A 139 -35.22 16.64 6.70
N ALA A 140 -36.47 16.90 6.37
CA ALA A 140 -36.92 17.04 4.98
C ALA A 140 -36.26 18.24 4.29
N GLN A 141 -36.18 19.38 4.98
CA GLN A 141 -35.51 20.58 4.48
C GLN A 141 -34.01 20.40 4.35
N LYS A 142 -33.35 19.76 5.33
CA LYS A 142 -31.93 19.38 5.25
C LYS A 142 -31.66 18.55 4.02
N SER A 143 -32.45 17.49 3.79
CA SER A 143 -32.30 16.61 2.62
C SER A 143 -32.49 17.40 1.31
N GLN A 144 -33.50 18.29 1.23
CA GLN A 144 -33.76 19.10 0.06
C GLN A 144 -32.61 20.06 -0.24
N TYR A 145 -32.13 20.82 0.75
CA TYR A 145 -31.05 21.77 0.57
C TYR A 145 -29.72 21.06 0.29
N ALA A 146 -29.43 19.95 0.97
CA ALA A 146 -28.23 19.15 0.72
C ALA A 146 -28.21 18.61 -0.72
N SER A 147 -29.34 18.08 -1.20
CA SER A 147 -29.48 17.64 -2.60
C SER A 147 -29.36 18.81 -3.60
N THR A 148 -29.86 20.01 -3.24
CA THR A 148 -29.75 21.19 -4.10
C THR A 148 -28.32 21.68 -4.18
N ILE A 149 -27.64 21.88 -3.04
CA ILE A 149 -26.30 22.48 -2.94
C ILE A 149 -25.21 21.51 -3.38
N ALA A 150 -25.23 20.27 -2.87
CA ALA A 150 -24.19 19.28 -3.16
C ALA A 150 -24.53 18.32 -4.31
N GLY A 151 -25.76 18.35 -4.81
CA GLY A 151 -26.27 17.37 -5.78
C GLY A 151 -26.55 16.02 -5.14
N LYS A 152 -27.14 15.09 -5.90
CA LYS A 152 -27.46 13.74 -5.40
C LYS A 152 -26.23 12.99 -4.93
N GLN A 153 -25.11 13.14 -5.61
CA GLN A 153 -23.84 12.49 -5.25
C GLN A 153 -23.19 13.07 -4.00
N GLY A 154 -23.32 14.39 -3.79
CA GLY A 154 -22.76 15.10 -2.65
C GLY A 154 -23.64 15.13 -1.41
N MET A 155 -24.93 14.78 -1.54
CA MET A 155 -25.93 14.93 -0.48
C MET A 155 -25.54 14.18 0.81
N SER A 156 -25.12 12.93 0.70
CA SER A 156 -24.75 12.11 1.88
C SER A 156 -23.56 12.69 2.64
N GLY A 157 -22.54 13.16 1.92
CA GLY A 157 -21.37 13.78 2.55
C GLY A 157 -21.68 15.11 3.21
N LEU A 158 -22.49 15.95 2.55
CA LEU A 158 -22.93 17.21 3.14
C LEU A 158 -23.78 16.99 4.40
N LEU A 159 -24.72 16.03 4.35
CA LEU A 159 -25.51 15.66 5.52
C LEU A 159 -24.65 15.11 6.67
N ALA A 160 -23.60 14.35 6.37
CA ALA A 160 -22.65 13.87 7.38
C ALA A 160 -21.97 15.04 8.12
N ILE A 161 -21.59 16.10 7.39
CA ILE A 161 -20.93 17.28 7.98
C ILE A 161 -21.94 18.11 8.80
N VAL A 162 -23.13 18.41 8.24
CA VAL A 162 -24.08 19.28 8.92
C VAL A 162 -24.77 18.62 10.14
N ASN A 163 -24.82 17.29 10.18
CA ASN A 163 -25.36 16.54 11.29
C ASN A 163 -24.31 16.13 12.34
N SER A 164 -23.02 16.38 12.10
CA SER A 164 -22.00 16.14 13.14
C SER A 164 -22.20 17.10 14.32
N SER A 165 -21.92 16.66 15.55
CA SER A 165 -21.98 17.55 16.71
C SER A 165 -20.91 18.64 16.64
N ASP A 166 -21.12 19.78 17.30
CA ASP A 166 -20.10 20.84 17.38
C ASP A 166 -18.83 20.32 18.07
N GLY A 167 -19.00 19.50 19.11
CA GLY A 167 -17.88 18.88 19.80
C GLY A 167 -17.05 17.96 18.92
N ASP A 168 -17.68 17.13 18.06
CA ASP A 168 -16.97 16.24 17.15
C ASP A 168 -16.26 17.04 16.05
N PHE A 169 -16.91 18.06 15.50
CA PHE A 169 -16.31 18.94 14.51
C PHE A 169 -15.06 19.63 15.05
N GLU A 170 -15.16 20.32 16.19
CA GLU A 170 -14.03 21.05 16.77
C GLU A 170 -12.92 20.10 17.25
N LYS A 171 -13.26 18.98 17.89
CA LYS A 171 -12.28 17.98 18.34
C LYS A 171 -11.49 17.43 17.16
N LEU A 172 -12.16 17.05 16.08
CA LEU A 172 -11.49 16.49 14.90
C LEU A 172 -10.65 17.55 14.21
N SER A 173 -11.21 18.75 13.95
CA SER A 173 -10.50 19.87 13.32
C SER A 173 -9.24 20.24 14.12
N ASN A 174 -9.38 20.51 15.41
CA ASN A 174 -8.23 20.90 16.24
C ASN A 174 -7.17 19.79 16.31
N SER A 175 -7.61 18.53 16.37
CA SER A 175 -6.70 17.38 16.32
C SER A 175 -5.91 17.33 15.03
N ILE A 176 -6.54 17.57 13.86
CA ILE A 176 -5.89 17.55 12.56
C ILE A 176 -4.92 18.75 12.39
N TYR A 177 -5.28 19.93 12.90
CA TYR A 177 -4.37 21.08 12.91
C TYR A 177 -3.15 20.88 13.82
N ASP A 178 -3.24 20.00 14.83
CA ASP A 178 -2.14 19.55 15.70
C ASP A 178 -1.59 18.19 15.20
N ALA A 179 -1.29 18.08 13.91
CA ALA A 179 -0.88 16.81 13.33
C ALA A 179 0.64 16.55 13.34
N ASP A 180 1.45 17.53 13.67
CA ASP A 180 2.91 17.43 13.58
C ASP A 180 3.46 16.18 14.30
N GLY A 181 4.28 15.39 13.58
CA GLY A 181 4.84 14.14 14.06
C GLY A 181 3.86 12.97 14.19
N ALA A 182 2.60 13.11 13.75
CA ALA A 182 1.58 12.07 13.88
C ALA A 182 1.93 10.79 13.09
N CYS A 183 2.48 10.92 11.90
CA CYS A 183 2.92 9.79 11.08
C CYS A 183 4.03 9.00 11.79
N LYS A 184 5.03 9.70 12.32
CA LYS A 184 6.11 9.06 13.09
C LYS A 184 5.57 8.33 14.31
N LYS A 185 4.68 8.97 15.09
CA LYS A 185 4.07 8.34 16.27
C LYS A 185 3.24 7.12 15.90
N MET A 186 2.50 7.19 14.81
CA MET A 186 1.72 6.05 14.28
C MET A 186 2.66 4.89 13.89
N TYR A 187 3.76 5.20 13.21
CA TYR A 187 4.79 4.22 12.86
C TYR A 187 5.40 3.58 14.11
N ASP A 188 5.88 4.39 15.06
CA ASP A 188 6.50 3.89 16.29
C ASP A 188 5.52 2.96 17.06
N THR A 189 4.25 3.36 17.18
CA THR A 189 3.21 2.54 17.82
C THR A 189 2.94 1.23 17.06
N ALA A 190 2.92 1.27 15.73
CA ALA A 190 2.73 0.08 14.90
C ALA A 190 3.91 -0.90 14.99
N GLN A 191 5.12 -0.42 15.24
CA GLN A 191 6.32 -1.24 15.38
C GLN A 191 6.53 -1.78 16.81
N ASP A 192 5.92 -1.14 17.82
CA ASP A 192 6.08 -1.50 19.23
C ASP A 192 5.15 -2.67 19.66
N ASN A 193 5.10 -3.71 18.81
CA ASN A 193 4.39 -4.95 19.11
C ASN A 193 5.02 -6.12 18.35
N LEU A 194 4.64 -7.36 18.72
CA LEU A 194 5.19 -8.58 18.11
C LEU A 194 5.01 -8.61 16.58
N GLN A 195 3.85 -8.19 16.07
CA GLN A 195 3.58 -8.16 14.64
C GLN A 195 4.48 -7.16 13.90
N GLY A 196 4.70 -5.98 14.48
CA GLY A 196 5.65 -4.99 13.96
C GLY A 196 7.08 -5.52 13.92
N GLN A 197 7.54 -6.18 15.00
CA GLN A 197 8.86 -6.79 15.07
C GLN A 197 9.04 -7.91 14.04
N LEU A 198 8.00 -8.74 13.81
CA LEU A 198 8.01 -9.76 12.76
C LEU A 198 8.07 -9.14 11.35
N THR A 199 7.39 -8.00 11.15
CA THR A 199 7.45 -7.26 9.89
C THR A 199 8.85 -6.71 9.63
N ILE A 200 9.50 -6.13 10.64
CA ILE A 200 10.90 -5.67 10.55
C ILE A 200 11.83 -6.84 10.25
N LEU A 201 11.67 -7.97 10.95
CA LEU A 201 12.47 -9.17 10.70
C LEU A 201 12.30 -9.65 9.26
N LYS A 202 11.06 -9.74 8.76
CA LYS A 202 10.77 -10.12 7.37
C LYS A 202 11.46 -9.18 6.38
N SER A 203 11.30 -7.87 6.53
CA SER A 203 11.94 -6.87 5.65
C SER A 203 13.47 -6.94 5.69
N THR A 204 14.04 -7.22 6.88
CA THR A 204 15.48 -7.42 7.02
C THR A 204 15.95 -8.66 6.27
N LEU A 205 15.21 -9.76 6.36
CA LEU A 205 15.51 -11.00 5.62
C LEU A 205 15.37 -10.82 4.11
N GLU A 206 14.35 -10.07 3.66
CA GLU A 206 14.18 -9.70 2.24
C GLU A 206 15.34 -8.84 1.73
N SER A 207 15.77 -7.85 2.50
CA SER A 207 16.95 -7.01 2.17
C SER A 207 18.24 -7.84 2.07
N ILE A 208 18.45 -8.80 3.00
CA ILE A 208 19.55 -9.75 2.91
C ILE A 208 19.42 -10.61 1.65
N GLY A 209 18.21 -11.08 1.34
CA GLY A 209 17.93 -11.87 0.14
C GLY A 209 18.25 -11.12 -1.15
N ILE A 210 17.88 -9.83 -1.24
CA ILE A 210 18.21 -8.95 -2.39
C ILE A 210 19.73 -8.78 -2.50
N SER A 211 20.40 -8.44 -1.41
CA SER A 211 21.86 -8.25 -1.38
C SER A 211 22.63 -9.53 -1.76
N LEU A 212 22.16 -10.71 -1.30
CA LEU A 212 22.72 -12.00 -1.71
C LEU A 212 22.40 -12.28 -3.18
N GLY A 213 21.19 -11.98 -3.66
CA GLY A 213 20.77 -12.16 -5.04
C GLY A 213 21.67 -11.39 -6.01
N GLU A 214 21.95 -10.12 -5.72
CA GLU A 214 22.87 -9.31 -6.52
C GLU A 214 24.27 -9.92 -6.61
N ARG A 215 24.79 -10.39 -5.48
CA ARG A 215 26.12 -11.05 -5.44
C ARG A 215 26.11 -12.44 -6.10
N MET A 216 24.98 -13.15 -6.04
CA MET A 216 24.85 -14.48 -6.65
C MET A 216 24.54 -14.42 -8.15
N THR A 217 24.04 -13.30 -8.66
CA THR A 217 23.70 -13.13 -10.10
C THR A 217 24.81 -13.58 -11.05
N PRO A 218 26.09 -13.19 -10.88
CA PRO A 218 27.16 -13.66 -11.77
C PRO A 218 27.38 -15.19 -11.69
N TYR A 219 27.22 -15.78 -10.51
CA TYR A 219 27.37 -17.24 -10.35
C TYR A 219 26.21 -17.98 -11.01
N VAL A 220 24.98 -17.49 -10.86
CA VAL A 220 23.79 -18.06 -11.52
C VAL A 220 23.92 -17.90 -13.03
N LYS A 221 24.39 -16.76 -13.54
CA LYS A 221 24.64 -16.55 -14.96
C LYS A 221 25.67 -17.53 -15.50
N ASN A 222 26.81 -17.70 -14.83
CA ASN A 222 27.84 -18.64 -15.22
C ASN A 222 27.34 -20.10 -15.19
N ALA A 223 26.53 -20.45 -14.17
CA ALA A 223 25.90 -21.77 -14.10
C ALA A 223 24.91 -21.98 -15.26
N THR A 224 24.13 -20.97 -15.60
CA THR A 224 23.18 -21.01 -16.74
C THR A 224 23.91 -21.19 -18.06
N GLU A 225 24.96 -20.41 -18.30
CA GLU A 225 25.81 -20.56 -19.50
C GLU A 225 26.46 -21.93 -19.60
N TRP A 226 26.93 -22.45 -18.48
CA TRP A 226 27.48 -23.82 -18.41
C TRP A 226 26.42 -24.87 -18.74
N LEU A 227 25.22 -24.76 -18.16
CA LEU A 227 24.10 -25.65 -18.47
C LEU A 227 23.67 -25.57 -19.93
N GLN A 228 23.63 -24.38 -20.53
CA GLN A 228 23.32 -24.20 -21.94
C GLN A 228 24.35 -24.95 -22.83
N LYS A 229 25.64 -24.74 -22.56
CA LYS A 229 26.71 -25.45 -23.27
C LYS A 229 26.63 -26.97 -23.09
N LEU A 230 26.23 -27.42 -21.89
CA LEU A 230 26.02 -28.85 -21.62
C LEU A 230 24.82 -29.37 -22.42
N ALA A 231 23.72 -28.63 -22.47
CA ALA A 231 22.52 -28.97 -23.24
C ALA A 231 22.83 -29.02 -24.76
N GLU A 232 23.58 -28.04 -25.29
CA GLU A 232 24.02 -28.05 -26.69
C GLU A 232 24.86 -29.28 -27.04
N LYS A 233 25.85 -29.61 -26.17
CA LYS A 233 26.63 -30.81 -26.30
C LYS A 233 25.80 -32.08 -26.25
N PHE A 234 24.86 -32.15 -25.30
CA PHE A 234 23.96 -33.30 -25.21
C PHE A 234 23.06 -33.41 -26.44
N ASN A 235 22.53 -32.31 -26.95
CA ASN A 235 21.69 -32.32 -28.15
C ASN A 235 22.44 -32.73 -29.40
N SER A 236 23.75 -32.45 -29.48
CA SER A 236 24.61 -32.85 -30.61
C SER A 236 25.04 -34.33 -30.62
N LEU A 237 24.73 -35.07 -29.53
CA LEU A 237 25.02 -36.49 -29.42
C LEU A 237 24.05 -37.32 -30.27
N SER A 238 24.52 -38.47 -30.77
CA SER A 238 23.65 -39.46 -31.41
C SER A 238 22.71 -40.12 -30.39
N ASP A 239 21.58 -40.64 -30.88
CA ASP A 239 20.57 -41.28 -30.00
C ASP A 239 21.18 -42.40 -29.13
N LYS A 240 22.10 -43.22 -29.69
CA LYS A 240 22.82 -44.22 -28.94
C LYS A 240 23.65 -43.66 -27.78
N GLN A 241 24.28 -42.49 -27.99
CA GLN A 241 25.07 -41.83 -26.97
C GLN A 241 24.17 -41.18 -25.90
N LYS A 242 23.02 -40.58 -26.31
CA LYS A 242 22.02 -40.06 -25.37
C LYS A 242 21.45 -41.15 -24.47
N ASP A 243 21.08 -42.28 -25.07
CA ASP A 243 20.58 -43.44 -24.31
C ASP A 243 21.60 -43.99 -23.29
N MET A 244 22.89 -44.01 -23.66
CA MET A 244 23.94 -44.41 -22.75
C MET A 244 24.06 -43.47 -21.56
N ILE A 245 24.03 -42.15 -21.81
CA ILE A 245 24.09 -41.12 -20.74
C ILE A 245 22.87 -41.22 -19.82
N ILE A 246 21.66 -41.40 -20.39
CA ILE A 246 20.44 -41.59 -19.59
C ILE A 246 20.54 -42.83 -18.70
N LYS A 247 21.03 -43.96 -19.21
CA LYS A 247 21.21 -45.19 -18.43
C LYS A 247 22.20 -44.98 -17.27
N ILE A 248 23.30 -44.27 -17.54
CA ILE A 248 24.29 -43.94 -16.50
C ILE A 248 23.67 -42.99 -15.43
N ALA A 249 22.93 -41.99 -15.86
CA ALA A 249 22.28 -41.05 -14.94
C ALA A 249 21.20 -41.73 -14.08
N LEU A 250 20.40 -42.62 -14.67
CA LEU A 250 19.42 -43.44 -13.92
C LEU A 250 20.09 -44.35 -12.92
N ALA A 251 21.18 -44.99 -13.28
CA ALA A 251 21.97 -45.83 -12.34
C ALA A 251 22.54 -44.99 -11.19
N ALA A 252 23.07 -43.80 -11.48
CA ALA A 252 23.56 -42.87 -10.46
C ALA A 252 22.45 -42.37 -9.53
N ALA A 253 21.28 -42.02 -10.10
CA ALA A 253 20.09 -41.57 -9.35
C ALA A 253 19.55 -42.72 -8.44
N ALA A 254 19.55 -43.96 -8.92
CA ALA A 254 19.14 -45.09 -8.12
C ALA A 254 20.10 -45.39 -6.93
N MET A 255 21.37 -45.01 -7.05
CA MET A 255 22.35 -45.13 -5.95
C MET A 255 22.23 -44.00 -4.91
N GLY A 256 21.65 -42.83 -5.26
CA GLY A 256 21.50 -41.69 -4.36
C GLY A 256 20.75 -42.01 -3.06
N PRO A 257 19.55 -42.59 -3.09
CA PRO A 257 18.82 -43.05 -1.90
C PRO A 257 19.57 -44.12 -1.11
N PHE A 258 20.27 -45.02 -1.80
CA PHE A 258 21.09 -46.06 -1.16
C PHE A 258 22.27 -45.45 -0.39
N LEU A 259 22.95 -44.44 -0.95
CA LEU A 259 24.05 -43.76 -0.27
C LEU A 259 23.53 -42.89 0.90
N LEU A 260 22.34 -42.32 0.83
CA LEU A 260 21.72 -41.58 1.95
C LEU A 260 21.31 -42.53 3.09
N ILE A 261 20.78 -43.69 2.77
CA ILE A 261 20.42 -44.72 3.78
C ILE A 261 21.68 -45.29 4.42
N PHE A 262 22.70 -45.62 3.63
CA PHE A 262 23.99 -46.09 4.13
C PHE A 262 24.74 -45.01 4.92
N GLY A 263 24.71 -43.75 4.48
CA GLY A 263 25.32 -42.64 5.19
C GLY A 263 24.70 -42.42 6.58
N LYS A 264 23.37 -42.58 6.72
CA LYS A 264 22.71 -42.54 8.05
C LYS A 264 23.03 -43.72 8.94
N ALA A 265 23.22 -44.92 8.37
CA ALA A 265 23.59 -46.11 9.13
C ALA A 265 25.05 -46.06 9.63
N THR A 266 25.94 -45.35 8.95
CA THR A 266 27.36 -45.27 9.29
C THR A 266 27.73 -44.13 10.24
N THR A 267 26.85 -43.18 10.49
CA THR A 267 27.06 -42.15 11.53
C THR A 267 27.03 -42.71 12.94
N HIS A 268 26.57 -43.94 13.12
CA HIS A 268 26.59 -44.62 14.43
C HIS A 268 27.83 -45.49 14.67
N ILE A 269 28.71 -45.66 13.68
CA ILE A 269 29.86 -46.53 13.88
C ILE A 269 31.12 -45.88 13.26
N GLY A 270 32.02 -45.39 14.09
CA GLY A 270 33.26 -44.69 13.74
C GLY A 270 34.31 -45.50 12.95
N LYS A 271 33.90 -46.21 11.88
CA LYS A 271 34.80 -46.99 11.01
C LYS A 271 34.65 -46.71 9.52
N THR A 272 34.13 -45.57 9.12
CA THR A 272 33.68 -45.33 7.74
C THR A 272 34.77 -44.91 6.73
N VAL A 273 35.90 -44.39 7.19
CA VAL A 273 36.99 -43.95 6.29
C VAL A 273 37.66 -45.12 5.57
N THR A 274 37.70 -46.31 6.19
CA THR A 274 38.31 -47.51 5.63
C THR A 274 37.47 -48.19 4.53
N ASN A 275 36.16 -48.04 4.55
CA ASN A 275 35.28 -48.72 3.59
C ASN A 275 35.13 -47.98 2.26
N VAL A 276 35.17 -46.64 2.28
CA VAL A 276 35.20 -45.82 1.05
C VAL A 276 36.50 -46.04 0.28
N GLY A 277 37.62 -46.21 0.99
CA GLY A 277 38.92 -46.60 0.40
C GLY A 277 38.92 -48.01 -0.20
N LYS A 278 38.21 -48.96 0.42
CA LYS A 278 38.06 -50.32 -0.12
C LYS A 278 37.15 -50.35 -1.35
N PHE A 279 36.08 -49.57 -1.37
CA PHE A 279 35.19 -49.44 -2.53
C PHE A 279 35.91 -48.79 -3.70
N GLY A 280 36.67 -47.71 -3.49
CA GLY A 280 37.50 -47.09 -4.51
C GLY A 280 38.61 -48.01 -5.06
N LYS A 281 39.17 -48.90 -4.22
CA LYS A 281 40.10 -49.96 -4.64
C LYS A 281 39.40 -51.06 -5.44
N ALA A 282 38.19 -51.45 -5.06
CA ALA A 282 37.40 -52.46 -5.77
C ALA A 282 37.01 -52.00 -7.18
N ILE A 283 36.60 -50.74 -7.32
CA ILE A 283 36.32 -50.14 -8.64
C ILE A 283 37.58 -50.08 -9.52
N ARG A 284 38.72 -49.75 -8.96
CA ARG A 284 40.01 -49.73 -9.66
C ARG A 284 40.45 -51.11 -10.10
N ASN A 285 40.33 -52.10 -9.23
CA ASN A 285 40.70 -53.50 -9.49
C ASN A 285 39.72 -54.18 -10.47
N ALA A 286 38.47 -53.70 -10.60
CA ALA A 286 37.51 -54.18 -11.59
C ALA A 286 37.70 -53.55 -12.99
N GLY A 287 38.77 -52.80 -13.20
CA GLY A 287 39.07 -52.20 -14.52
C GLY A 287 38.20 -50.99 -14.88
N GLY A 288 37.69 -50.28 -13.83
CA GLY A 288 36.81 -49.12 -13.98
C GLY A 288 35.33 -49.51 -13.98
N PHE A 289 34.49 -48.51 -13.71
CA PHE A 289 33.03 -48.64 -13.54
C PHE A 289 32.31 -49.27 -14.76
N MET A 290 32.91 -49.17 -15.96
CA MET A 290 32.34 -49.72 -17.20
C MET A 290 32.43 -51.25 -17.33
N LYS A 291 33.26 -51.95 -16.52
CA LYS A 291 33.33 -53.41 -16.54
C LYS A 291 32.37 -54.08 -15.53
N LEU A 292 31.82 -53.32 -14.58
CA LEU A 292 30.81 -53.77 -13.61
C LEU A 292 29.36 -53.75 -14.16
N LEU A 293 29.17 -53.17 -15.35
CA LEU A 293 27.85 -53.06 -16.00
C LEU A 293 27.70 -54.00 -17.21
N LYS A 294 28.61 -54.93 -17.42
CA LYS A 294 28.50 -56.07 -18.32
C LYS A 294 28.17 -57.33 -17.54
#